data_b000637d17084d5fea3c3f5ec8dc04e7
#
_entry.id   b000637d17084d5fea3c3f5ec8dc04e7
#
_cell.length_a   1.000
_cell.length_b   1.000
_cell.length_c   1.000
_cell.angle_alpha   90.00
_cell.angle_beta   90.00
_cell.angle_gamma   90.00
#
_symmetry.space_group_name_H-M   'P 1'
#
loop_
_entity.id
_entity.type
_entity.pdbx_description
1 polymer ?
#
loop_
_entity_poly.entity_id
_entity_poly.type
_entity_poly.pdbx_seq_one_letter_code
_entity_poly.pdbx_strand_id
1 'polypeptide(L)'
;MLCKVISTLEDFIFNRRNPMTVRYDKLWILLIKNKMKKGELAKAAHLSSHTMTQLNNNRLVSMSVMLRLCKVFHCDIGDLMEVVEDETN
;
A
#
# COMPACT_ATOMS: atom_id res chain seq x y z
N MET A 1 0.57 14.07 -12.79
CA MET A 1 1.08 14.92 -11.85
C MET A 1 2.58 14.99 -11.82
N LEU A 2 3.03 16.11 -11.56
CA LEU A 2 4.39 16.38 -11.61
C LEU A 2 5.09 15.88 -10.42
N CYS A 3 5.98 14.99 -10.65
CA CYS A 3 6.83 14.55 -9.60
C CYS A 3 7.74 15.69 -9.32
N LYS A 4 7.59 16.28 -8.18
CA LYS A 4 8.39 17.39 -7.89
C LYS A 4 9.83 17.00 -7.76
N VAL A 5 10.64 17.64 -8.52
CA VAL A 5 12.07 17.38 -8.46
C VAL A 5 12.63 18.14 -7.29
N ILE A 6 13.33 17.46 -6.43
CA ILE A 6 13.99 18.11 -5.32
C ILE A 6 15.27 18.71 -5.81
N SER A 7 15.31 20.00 -5.86
CA SER A 7 16.46 20.67 -6.43
C SER A 7 17.39 21.26 -5.39
N THR A 8 17.01 21.20 -4.12
CA THR A 8 17.83 21.79 -3.09
C THR A 8 17.98 20.83 -1.93
N LEU A 9 19.03 21.04 -1.16
CA LEU A 9 19.24 20.27 0.04
C LEU A 9 18.15 20.53 1.06
N GLU A 10 17.62 21.71 1.06
CA GLU A 10 16.57 22.03 2.00
C GLU A 10 15.36 21.17 1.80
N ASP A 11 14.96 20.97 0.54
CA ASP A 11 13.83 20.11 0.25
C ASP A 11 14.10 18.70 0.68
N PHE A 12 15.32 18.24 0.42
CA PHE A 12 15.69 16.89 0.79
C PHE A 12 15.64 16.69 2.30
N ILE A 13 16.20 17.63 3.04
CA ILE A 13 16.25 17.56 4.49
C ILE A 13 14.85 17.67 5.07
N PHE A 14 14.06 18.56 4.50
CA PHE A 14 12.71 18.78 4.98
C PHE A 14 11.87 17.51 4.82
N ASN A 15 12.03 16.82 3.69
CA ASN A 15 11.27 15.61 3.44
C ASN A 15 11.60 14.49 4.42
N ARG A 16 12.75 14.55 5.05
CA ARG A 16 13.10 13.54 6.03
C ARG A 16 12.21 13.58 7.25
N ARG A 17 11.65 14.75 7.55
CA ARG A 17 10.77 14.90 8.69
C ARG A 17 9.45 14.20 8.48
N ASN A 18 9.07 14.09 7.22
CA ASN A 18 7.79 13.49 6.87
C ASN A 18 8.04 12.33 5.95
N PRO A 19 8.43 11.18 6.51
CA PRO A 19 8.71 10.03 5.68
C PRO A 19 7.47 9.60 4.93
N MET A 20 7.69 9.01 3.78
CA MET A 20 6.58 8.47 3.01
C MET A 20 6.16 7.14 3.59
N THR A 21 4.89 6.88 3.50
CA THR A 21 4.36 5.60 3.94
C THR A 21 3.29 5.18 2.94
N VAL A 22 2.58 4.11 3.24
CA VAL A 22 1.59 3.59 2.31
C VAL A 22 0.25 3.44 3.00
N ARG A 23 -0.80 3.46 2.20
CA ARG A 23 -2.15 3.17 2.66
C ARG A 23 -2.77 2.20 1.69
N TYR A 24 -3.57 1.32 2.23
CA TYR A 24 -4.20 0.28 1.42
C TYR A 24 -5.71 0.44 1.34
N ASP A 25 -6.18 1.67 1.46
CA ASP A 25 -7.61 1.92 1.38
C ASP A 25 -8.22 1.40 0.09
N LYS A 26 -7.48 1.57 -1.00
CA LYS A 26 -7.97 1.10 -2.30
C LYS A 26 -8.15 -0.41 -2.32
N LEU A 27 -7.27 -1.12 -1.66
CA LEU A 27 -7.39 -2.57 -1.56
C LEU A 27 -8.69 -2.97 -0.86
N TRP A 28 -9.01 -2.29 0.25
CA TRP A 28 -10.21 -2.62 0.99
C TRP A 28 -11.47 -2.28 0.21
N ILE A 29 -11.42 -1.21 -0.58
CA ILE A 29 -12.54 -0.85 -1.44
C ILE A 29 -12.76 -1.93 -2.49
N LEU A 30 -11.67 -2.44 -3.09
CA LEU A 30 -11.78 -3.52 -4.06
C LEU A 30 -12.37 -4.77 -3.43
N LEU A 31 -11.98 -5.05 -2.20
CA LEU A 31 -12.52 -6.19 -1.47
C LEU A 31 -14.04 -6.08 -1.38
N ILE A 32 -14.48 -4.92 -0.96
CA ILE A 32 -15.92 -4.68 -0.81
C ILE A 32 -16.63 -4.79 -2.14
N LYS A 33 -16.06 -4.21 -3.18
CA LYS A 33 -16.67 -4.26 -4.51
C LYS A 33 -16.81 -5.68 -5.01
N ASN A 34 -15.86 -6.53 -4.66
CA ASN A 34 -15.88 -7.92 -5.10
C ASN A 34 -16.55 -8.83 -4.09
N LYS A 35 -17.15 -8.25 -3.05
CA LYS A 35 -17.86 -9.01 -2.02
C LYS A 35 -16.99 -10.11 -1.44
N MET A 36 -15.75 -9.76 -1.18
CA MET A 36 -14.77 -10.70 -0.70
C MET A 36 -14.37 -10.35 0.72
N LYS A 37 -14.21 -11.34 1.55
CA LYS A 37 -13.80 -11.14 2.93
C LYS A 37 -12.28 -11.21 3.02
N LYS A 38 -11.73 -10.60 4.07
CA LYS A 38 -10.27 -10.61 4.24
C LYS A 38 -9.70 -12.01 4.33
N GLY A 39 -10.42 -12.93 4.96
CA GLY A 39 -9.97 -14.31 5.02
C GLY A 39 -9.91 -14.95 3.65
N GLU A 40 -10.87 -14.61 2.80
CA GLU A 40 -10.88 -15.14 1.44
C GLU A 40 -9.73 -14.58 0.63
N LEU A 41 -9.43 -13.31 0.85
CA LEU A 41 -8.29 -12.69 0.18
C LEU A 41 -6.99 -13.35 0.61
N ALA A 42 -6.86 -13.63 1.89
CA ALA A 42 -5.65 -14.27 2.38
C ALA A 42 -5.44 -15.62 1.72
N LYS A 43 -6.51 -16.37 1.53
CA LYS A 43 -6.41 -17.66 0.86
C LYS A 43 -6.08 -17.50 -0.61
N ALA A 44 -6.75 -16.57 -1.28
CA ALA A 44 -6.56 -16.38 -2.71
C ALA A 44 -5.15 -15.92 -3.05
N ALA A 45 -4.59 -15.07 -2.21
CA ALA A 45 -3.26 -14.51 -2.45
C ALA A 45 -2.17 -15.21 -1.67
N HIS A 46 -2.53 -16.26 -0.93
CA HIS A 46 -1.56 -17.01 -0.13
C HIS A 46 -0.83 -16.12 0.87
N LEU A 47 -1.60 -15.35 1.63
CA LEU A 47 -1.05 -14.43 2.61
C LEU A 47 -1.07 -15.05 3.99
N SER A 48 -0.02 -14.80 4.75
CA SER A 48 0.02 -15.24 6.15
C SER A 48 -0.78 -14.26 7.00
N SER A 49 -1.09 -14.68 8.22
CA SER A 49 -1.80 -13.79 9.12
C SER A 49 -0.94 -12.60 9.49
N HIS A 50 0.38 -12.78 9.52
CA HIS A 50 1.29 -11.67 9.77
C HIS A 50 1.17 -10.61 8.66
N THR A 51 1.14 -11.08 7.42
CA THR A 51 1.02 -10.17 6.28
C THR A 51 -0.31 -9.44 6.31
N MET A 52 -1.39 -10.14 6.64
CA MET A 52 -2.69 -9.49 6.75
C MET A 52 -2.69 -8.43 7.83
N THR A 53 -2.01 -8.69 8.94
CA THR A 53 -1.89 -7.70 10.01
C THR A 53 -1.14 -6.47 9.52
N GLN A 54 -0.09 -6.68 8.74
CA GLN A 54 0.66 -5.55 8.20
C GLN A 54 -0.21 -4.71 7.27
N LEU A 55 -0.99 -5.37 6.42
CA LEU A 55 -1.89 -4.66 5.53
C LEU A 55 -2.93 -3.86 6.31
N ASN A 56 -3.48 -4.47 7.36
CA ASN A 56 -4.47 -3.78 8.18
C ASN A 56 -3.90 -2.54 8.86
N ASN A 57 -2.62 -2.55 9.14
CA ASN A 57 -1.99 -1.44 9.85
C ASN A 57 -1.23 -0.50 8.92
N ASN A 58 -1.46 -0.61 7.62
CA ASN A 58 -0.80 0.23 6.62
C ASN A 58 0.72 0.16 6.73
N ARG A 59 1.22 -1.04 6.93
CA ARG A 59 2.66 -1.25 6.99
C ARG A 59 3.16 -1.81 5.67
N LEU A 60 4.46 -1.69 5.47
CA LEU A 60 5.04 -2.16 4.22
C LEU A 60 4.99 -3.68 4.13
N VAL A 61 4.69 -4.15 2.94
CA VAL A 61 4.75 -5.59 2.64
C VAL A 61 5.65 -5.76 1.44
N SER A 62 6.08 -7.00 1.21
CA SER A 62 7.01 -7.24 0.12
C SER A 62 6.33 -7.06 -1.23
N MET A 63 7.13 -6.79 -2.24
CA MET A 63 6.61 -6.70 -3.61
C MET A 63 5.99 -8.02 -4.05
N SER A 64 6.53 -9.12 -3.56
CA SER A 64 5.97 -10.42 -3.87
C SER A 64 4.51 -10.49 -3.43
N VAL A 65 4.21 -9.98 -2.25
CA VAL A 65 2.84 -9.93 -1.77
C VAL A 65 1.99 -9.04 -2.66
N MET A 66 2.51 -7.87 -3.02
CA MET A 66 1.78 -6.95 -3.88
C MET A 66 1.46 -7.57 -5.23
N LEU A 67 2.39 -8.31 -5.80
CA LEU A 67 2.15 -8.95 -7.08
C LEU A 67 1.07 -10.02 -6.98
N ARG A 68 1.03 -10.74 -5.88
CA ARG A 68 -0.02 -11.72 -5.69
C ARG A 68 -1.39 -11.06 -5.56
N LEU A 69 -1.43 -9.93 -4.88
CA LEU A 69 -2.68 -9.19 -4.77
C LEU A 69 -3.13 -8.65 -6.13
N CYS A 70 -2.18 -8.16 -6.92
CA CYS A 70 -2.49 -7.70 -8.26
C CYS A 70 -3.08 -8.82 -9.10
N LYS A 71 -2.55 -10.01 -8.93
CA LYS A 71 -3.05 -11.15 -9.68
C LYS A 71 -4.48 -11.51 -9.30
N VAL A 72 -4.80 -11.42 -8.02
CA VAL A 72 -6.14 -11.73 -7.56
C VAL A 72 -7.17 -10.79 -8.17
N PHE A 73 -6.84 -9.50 -8.21
CA PHE A 73 -7.78 -8.49 -8.69
C PHE A 73 -7.55 -8.07 -10.13
N HIS A 74 -6.52 -8.61 -10.78
CA HIS A 74 -6.16 -8.24 -12.15
C HIS A 74 -6.02 -6.73 -12.29
N CYS A 75 -5.18 -6.16 -11.44
CA CYS A 75 -5.02 -4.72 -11.41
C CYS A 75 -3.56 -4.36 -11.18
N ASP A 76 -3.28 -3.08 -11.18
CA ASP A 76 -1.95 -2.56 -10.93
C ASP A 76 -1.76 -2.27 -9.45
N ILE A 77 -0.50 -2.11 -9.06
CA ILE A 77 -0.18 -1.78 -7.68
C ILE A 77 -0.86 -0.47 -7.27
N GLY A 78 -0.91 0.49 -8.19
CA GLY A 78 -1.56 1.77 -7.90
C GLY A 78 -3.04 1.66 -7.60
N ASP A 79 -3.66 0.55 -7.98
CA ASP A 79 -5.05 0.31 -7.67
C ASP A 79 -5.25 -0.32 -6.30
N LEU A 80 -4.16 -0.73 -5.67
CA LEU A 80 -4.23 -1.38 -4.36
C LEU A 80 -3.76 -0.48 -3.23
N MET A 81 -2.82 0.38 -3.53
CA MET A 81 -2.22 1.21 -2.49
C MET A 81 -1.91 2.59 -3.03
N GLU A 82 -1.63 3.48 -2.11
CA GLU A 82 -1.11 4.78 -2.51
C GLU A 82 -0.02 5.17 -1.54
N VAL A 83 0.90 5.96 -2.03
CA VAL A 83 2.00 6.46 -1.22
C VAL A 83 1.57 7.80 -0.67
N VAL A 84 1.67 7.94 0.63
CA VAL A 84 1.26 9.17 1.27
C VAL A 84 2.36 9.63 2.21
N GLU A 85 2.29 10.89 2.55
CA GLU A 85 3.24 11.44 3.49
C GLU A 85 2.77 11.13 4.90
N ASP A 86 3.67 10.63 5.72
CA ASP A 86 3.33 10.29 7.09
C ASP A 86 3.35 11.57 7.92
N GLU A 87 2.19 12.00 8.33
CA GLU A 87 2.05 13.24 9.07
C GLU A 87 2.02 13.06 10.56
N THR A 88 2.07 11.82 11.01
CA THR A 88 2.13 11.60 12.43
C THR A 88 3.55 11.85 12.88
N ASN A 89 3.71 12.57 13.84
CA ASN A 89 5.06 12.81 14.25
C ASN A 89 5.26 12.86 15.61
#